data_fb739b46d727a808a6f8ec5cc83ca19c
#
_entry.id   fb739b46d727a808a6f8ec5cc83ca19c
#
_cell.length_a   1.000
_cell.length_b   1.000
_cell.length_c   1.000
_cell.angle_alpha   90.00
_cell.angle_beta   90.00
_cell.angle_gamma   90.00
#
_symmetry.space_group_name_H-M   'P 1'
#
loop_
_entity.id
_entity.type
_entity.pdbx_description
1 polymer ?
#
loop_
_entity_poly.entity_id
_entity_poly.type
_entity_poly.pdbx_seq_one_letter_code
_entity_poly.pdbx_strand_id
1 'polypeptide(L)'
;MDVLNFECSNMKNGETFPVENTGRGQNRSPEFIIKNLSPRAKTLAIILEDIKHPIFKNFTHWLIFNIPAREKIDGAIPGGKIVSGLGNARQGIGYGLYRYAGPKPSRGRQHLYRFTMYALDREIGLTGIPTKSRFMKIAGKYMIQQGSIIGKYE
;
A
#
# COMPACT_ATOMS: atom_id res chain seq x y z
N MET A 1 11.39 -4.09 15.30
CA MET A 1 10.62 -3.08 14.54
C MET A 1 9.30 -2.80 15.27
N ASP A 2 9.02 -1.54 15.51
CA ASP A 2 7.83 -1.15 16.25
C ASP A 2 6.56 -1.26 15.40
N VAL A 3 5.41 -1.36 16.07
CA VAL A 3 4.13 -1.42 15.40
C VAL A 3 3.72 -0.03 14.94
N LEU A 4 3.30 0.09 13.68
CA LEU A 4 2.69 1.30 13.13
C LEU A 4 1.18 1.11 13.15
N ASN A 5 0.49 1.97 13.90
CA ASN A 5 -0.96 1.96 13.96
C ASN A 5 -1.52 2.92 12.94
N PHE A 6 -2.29 2.41 11.99
CA PHE A 6 -2.96 3.22 10.99
C PHE A 6 -4.33 2.65 10.70
N GLU A 7 -5.16 3.46 10.08
CA GLU A 7 -6.50 3.04 9.68
C GLU A 7 -6.86 3.61 8.31
N CYS A 8 -7.77 2.94 7.62
CA CYS A 8 -8.45 3.49 6.45
C CYS A 8 -9.70 4.22 6.93
N SER A 9 -10.00 5.38 6.35
CA SER A 9 -11.14 6.19 6.78
C SER A 9 -12.48 5.49 6.56
N ASN A 10 -12.58 4.60 5.59
CA ASN A 10 -13.84 3.98 5.17
C ASN A 10 -13.86 2.45 5.31
N MET A 11 -12.86 1.84 5.95
CA MET A 11 -12.83 0.39 6.14
C MET A 11 -12.06 0.05 7.41
N LYS A 12 -12.68 -0.71 8.28
CA LYS A 12 -12.01 -1.27 9.46
C LYS A 12 -11.37 -2.60 9.13
N ASN A 13 -10.36 -2.97 9.92
CA ASN A 13 -9.71 -4.26 9.78
C ASN A 13 -10.74 -5.41 9.84
N GLY A 14 -10.69 -6.29 8.85
CA GLY A 14 -11.59 -7.43 8.74
C GLY A 14 -12.88 -7.17 7.96
N GLU A 15 -13.17 -5.94 7.62
CA GLU A 15 -14.38 -5.58 6.88
C GLU A 15 -14.25 -5.82 5.37
N THR A 16 -15.40 -5.76 4.70
CA THR A 16 -15.44 -5.82 3.23
C THR A 16 -14.94 -4.50 2.65
N PHE A 17 -14.12 -4.61 1.61
CA PHE A 17 -13.66 -3.41 0.87
C PHE A 17 -14.86 -2.62 0.33
N PRO A 18 -14.88 -1.30 0.53
CA PRO A 18 -15.83 -0.45 -0.18
C PRO A 18 -15.62 -0.58 -1.69
N VAL A 19 -16.72 -0.63 -2.44
CA VAL A 19 -16.65 -0.85 -3.90
C VAL A 19 -15.80 0.20 -4.62
N GLU A 20 -15.78 1.41 -4.11
CA GLU A 20 -14.98 2.53 -4.68
C GLU A 20 -13.48 2.27 -4.64
N ASN A 21 -13.03 1.41 -3.74
CA ASN A 21 -11.62 1.04 -3.61
C ASN A 21 -11.29 -0.28 -4.31
N THR A 22 -12.18 -0.77 -5.16
CA THR A 22 -12.03 -2.04 -5.86
C THR A 22 -12.06 -1.87 -7.37
N GLY A 23 -11.58 -2.89 -8.09
CA GLY A 23 -11.62 -2.89 -9.55
C GLY A 23 -13.03 -3.00 -10.15
N ARG A 24 -14.07 -3.19 -9.32
CA ARG A 24 -15.47 -3.17 -9.77
C ARG A 24 -16.11 -1.81 -9.57
N GLY A 25 -15.42 -0.86 -8.98
CA GLY A 25 -15.85 0.52 -8.81
C GLY A 25 -14.84 1.49 -9.40
N GLN A 26 -14.64 2.60 -8.72
CA GLN A 26 -13.74 3.66 -9.19
C GLN A 26 -12.26 3.27 -9.10
N ASN A 27 -11.96 2.20 -8.39
CA ASN A 27 -10.60 1.66 -8.24
C ASN A 27 -9.62 2.71 -7.71
N ARG A 28 -10.05 3.46 -6.72
CA ARG A 28 -9.22 4.51 -6.11
C ARG A 28 -8.67 4.06 -4.76
N SER A 29 -7.47 4.49 -4.44
CA SER A 29 -6.85 4.19 -3.15
C SER A 29 -7.61 4.86 -2.02
N PRO A 30 -7.72 4.22 -0.82
CA PRO A 30 -8.39 4.83 0.32
C PRO A 30 -7.53 5.91 0.97
N GLU A 31 -8.15 6.73 1.81
CA GLU A 31 -7.44 7.64 2.71
C GLU A 31 -6.89 6.84 3.89
N PHE A 32 -5.67 7.16 4.31
CA PHE A 32 -5.03 6.53 5.47
C PHE A 32 -4.76 7.57 6.55
N ILE A 33 -5.00 7.20 7.80
CA ILE A 33 -4.68 8.00 8.98
C ILE A 33 -3.66 7.24 9.82
N ILE A 34 -2.53 7.85 10.11
CA ILE A 34 -1.47 7.24 10.91
C ILE A 34 -1.52 7.81 12.33
N LYS A 35 -1.53 6.93 13.34
CA LYS A 35 -1.78 7.33 14.74
C LYS A 35 -0.53 7.52 15.57
N ASN A 36 0.51 6.75 15.33
CA ASN A 36 1.70 6.73 16.21
C ASN A 36 3.01 6.80 15.43
N LEU A 37 3.04 7.64 14.40
CA LEU A 37 4.23 7.77 13.57
C LEU A 37 5.45 8.17 14.40
N SER A 38 6.54 7.40 14.26
CA SER A 38 7.81 7.71 14.93
C SER A 38 8.35 9.06 14.47
N PRO A 39 8.89 9.88 15.39
CA PRO A 39 9.55 11.13 15.00
C PRO A 39 10.82 10.92 14.15
N ARG A 40 11.34 9.69 14.12
CA ARG A 40 12.47 9.32 13.26
C ARG A 40 12.06 8.96 11.84
N ALA A 41 10.76 8.79 11.58
CA ALA A 41 10.28 8.45 10.26
C ALA A 41 10.52 9.61 9.29
N LYS A 42 11.08 9.30 8.13
CA LYS A 42 11.29 10.25 7.04
C LYS A 42 10.34 9.99 5.89
N THR A 43 10.03 8.72 5.63
CA THR A 43 9.13 8.33 4.55
C THR A 43 8.21 7.22 4.99
N LEU A 44 7.14 7.03 4.19
CA LEU A 44 6.19 5.94 4.33
C LEU A 44 6.15 5.15 3.02
N ALA A 45 5.83 3.86 3.13
CA ALA A 45 5.57 2.99 2.00
C ALA A 45 4.31 2.17 2.28
N ILE A 46 3.56 1.85 1.22
CA ILE A 46 2.35 1.04 1.31
C ILE A 46 2.42 -0.05 0.27
N ILE A 47 2.08 -1.28 0.67
CA ILE A 47 1.94 -2.41 -0.23
C ILE A 47 0.56 -3.01 -0.03
N LEU A 48 -0.18 -3.19 -1.13
CA LEU A 48 -1.44 -3.94 -1.14
C LEU A 48 -1.20 -5.29 -1.79
N GLU A 49 -1.62 -6.35 -1.11
CA GLU A 49 -1.42 -7.72 -1.59
C GLU A 49 -2.69 -8.53 -1.47
N ASP A 50 -2.92 -9.42 -2.46
CA ASP A 50 -3.89 -10.50 -2.37
C ASP A 50 -3.21 -11.67 -1.64
N ILE A 51 -3.61 -11.94 -0.41
CA ILE A 51 -3.00 -12.98 0.41
C ILE A 51 -3.72 -14.34 0.29
N LYS A 52 -4.73 -14.42 -0.58
CA LYS A 52 -5.47 -15.65 -0.88
C LYS A 52 -5.49 -15.96 -2.38
N HIS A 53 -4.52 -15.43 -3.12
CA HIS A 53 -4.44 -15.68 -4.55
C HIS A 53 -4.23 -17.18 -4.81
N PRO A 54 -4.97 -17.78 -5.77
CA PRO A 54 -4.95 -19.25 -5.97
C PRO A 54 -3.63 -19.78 -6.52
N ILE A 55 -2.82 -18.96 -7.19
CA ILE A 55 -1.57 -19.38 -7.83
C ILE A 55 -0.36 -18.75 -7.15
N PHE A 56 -0.41 -17.44 -6.94
CA PHE A 56 0.71 -16.68 -6.36
C PHE A 56 0.47 -16.40 -4.88
N LYS A 57 1.40 -16.81 -4.05
CA LYS A 57 1.38 -16.45 -2.63
C LYS A 57 1.67 -14.95 -2.51
N ASN A 58 0.78 -14.20 -1.82
CA ASN A 58 0.94 -12.76 -1.62
C ASN A 58 1.13 -12.00 -2.94
N PHE A 59 0.14 -12.09 -3.82
CA PHE A 59 0.20 -11.41 -5.11
C PHE A 59 0.10 -9.89 -4.93
N THR A 60 1.13 -9.17 -5.37
CA THR A 60 1.20 -7.71 -5.21
C THR A 60 0.21 -7.01 -6.12
N HIS A 61 -0.64 -6.16 -5.54
CA HIS A 61 -1.57 -5.31 -6.27
C HIS A 61 -1.03 -3.88 -6.43
N TRP A 62 -0.34 -3.35 -5.42
CA TRP A 62 0.10 -1.96 -5.41
C TRP A 62 1.34 -1.80 -4.53
N LEU A 63 2.28 -1.00 -5.02
CA LEU A 63 3.46 -0.57 -4.28
C LEU A 63 3.63 0.93 -4.47
N ILE A 64 3.69 1.67 -3.36
CA ILE A 64 4.06 3.08 -3.35
C ILE A 64 5.05 3.31 -2.22
N PHE A 65 6.08 4.11 -2.47
CA PHE A 65 7.12 4.38 -1.48
C PHE A 65 7.67 5.80 -1.64
N ASN A 66 8.49 6.22 -0.69
CA ASN A 66 9.01 7.59 -0.61
C ASN A 66 7.90 8.61 -0.45
N ILE A 67 6.81 8.26 0.22
CA ILE A 67 5.81 9.21 0.66
C ILE A 67 6.44 9.98 1.83
N PRO A 68 6.56 11.32 1.77
CA PRO A 68 7.07 12.07 2.92
C PRO A 68 6.26 11.78 4.19
N ALA A 69 6.95 11.57 5.31
CA ALA A 69 6.31 11.21 6.57
C ALA A 69 5.22 12.23 6.93
N ARG A 70 4.03 11.71 7.25
CA ARG A 70 2.85 12.51 7.57
C ARG A 70 1.81 11.67 8.30
N GLU A 71 0.85 12.32 8.94
CA GLU A 71 -0.18 11.62 9.71
C GLU A 71 -1.40 11.26 8.85
N LYS A 72 -1.54 11.85 7.67
CA LYS A 72 -2.66 11.60 6.76
C LYS A 72 -2.17 11.47 5.33
N ILE A 73 -2.64 10.45 4.64
CA ILE A 73 -2.41 10.25 3.22
C ILE A 73 -3.77 10.28 2.53
N ASP A 74 -4.00 11.27 1.66
CA ASP A 74 -5.26 11.41 0.95
C ASP A 74 -5.49 10.21 0.03
N GLY A 75 -6.75 9.85 -0.15
CA GLY A 75 -7.14 8.82 -1.09
C GLY A 75 -7.08 9.29 -2.53
N ALA A 76 -7.42 8.38 -3.44
CA ALA A 76 -7.42 8.64 -4.88
C ALA A 76 -6.07 9.14 -5.40
N ILE A 77 -5.00 8.50 -4.96
CA ILE A 77 -3.64 8.82 -5.43
C ILE A 77 -3.59 8.59 -6.95
N PRO A 78 -3.15 9.60 -7.73
CA PRO A 78 -3.09 9.44 -9.18
C PRO A 78 -2.06 8.40 -9.60
N GLY A 79 -2.26 7.80 -10.78
CA GLY A 79 -1.29 6.88 -11.37
C GLY A 79 -0.04 7.60 -11.88
N GLY A 80 1.01 6.83 -12.12
CA GLY A 80 2.28 7.32 -12.64
C GLY A 80 3.45 6.84 -11.79
N LYS A 81 4.63 6.82 -12.42
CA LYS A 81 5.86 6.41 -11.75
C LYS A 81 6.22 7.32 -10.59
N ILE A 82 5.90 8.60 -10.72
CA ILE A 82 6.16 9.64 -9.72
C ILE A 82 4.87 10.39 -9.46
N VAL A 83 4.54 10.58 -8.19
CA VAL A 83 3.36 11.33 -7.76
C VAL A 83 3.83 12.69 -7.23
N SER A 84 3.82 13.70 -8.11
CA SER A 84 4.34 15.02 -7.76
C SER A 84 3.57 15.69 -6.62
N GLY A 85 2.25 15.49 -6.57
CA GLY A 85 1.41 16.04 -5.51
C GLY A 85 1.61 15.36 -4.15
N LEU A 86 2.42 14.32 -4.07
CA LEU A 86 2.72 13.58 -2.84
C LEU A 86 4.22 13.53 -2.60
N GLY A 87 4.89 14.68 -2.73
CA GLY A 87 6.31 14.81 -2.47
C GLY A 87 7.20 13.94 -3.36
N ASN A 88 6.78 13.72 -4.59
CA ASN A 88 7.47 12.86 -5.55
C ASN A 88 7.57 11.40 -5.10
N ALA A 89 6.56 10.91 -4.38
CA ALA A 89 6.43 9.49 -4.06
C ALA A 89 6.50 8.68 -5.35
N ARG A 90 7.03 7.46 -5.25
CA ARG A 90 7.22 6.58 -6.40
C ARG A 90 6.29 5.39 -6.33
N GLN A 91 5.73 4.99 -7.47
CA GLN A 91 4.93 3.78 -7.56
C GLN A 91 5.66 2.72 -8.36
N GLY A 92 5.39 1.47 -8.00
CA GLY A 92 6.01 0.32 -8.63
C GLY A 92 5.04 -0.54 -9.40
N ILE A 93 5.45 -1.77 -9.67
CA ILE A 93 4.69 -2.73 -10.46
C ILE A 93 4.00 -3.74 -9.55
N GLY A 94 2.76 -4.01 -9.87
CA GLY A 94 1.94 -5.06 -9.31
C GLY A 94 0.85 -5.39 -10.30
N TYR A 95 -0.31 -5.77 -9.84
CA TYR A 95 -1.48 -5.91 -10.70
C TYR A 95 -1.79 -4.57 -11.40
N GLY A 96 -1.65 -3.45 -10.69
CA GLY A 96 -1.59 -2.13 -11.30
C GLY A 96 -0.18 -1.79 -11.75
N LEU A 97 -0.06 -1.17 -12.94
CA LEU A 97 1.23 -0.69 -13.44
C LEU A 97 1.41 0.76 -13.00
N TYR A 98 2.27 0.97 -12.00
CA TYR A 98 2.56 2.29 -11.45
C TYR A 98 1.31 3.02 -10.95
N ARG A 99 0.36 2.26 -10.38
CA ARG A 99 -0.88 2.83 -9.84
C ARG A 99 -1.58 1.85 -8.93
N TYR A 100 -2.49 2.36 -8.11
CA TYR A 100 -3.38 1.55 -7.29
C TYR A 100 -4.24 0.65 -8.17
N ALA A 101 -4.32 -0.62 -7.79
CA ALA A 101 -5.28 -1.57 -8.35
C ALA A 101 -5.86 -2.36 -7.18
N GLY A 102 -7.12 -2.10 -6.87
CA GLY A 102 -7.82 -2.74 -5.76
C GLY A 102 -8.28 -4.15 -6.09
N PRO A 103 -8.98 -4.79 -5.13
CA PRO A 103 -9.53 -6.13 -5.31
C PRO A 103 -10.42 -6.25 -6.55
N LYS A 104 -10.24 -7.34 -7.29
CA LYS A 104 -11.12 -7.72 -8.40
C LYS A 104 -11.07 -9.24 -8.57
N PRO A 105 -11.47 -10.03 -7.54
CA PRO A 105 -11.45 -11.48 -7.66
C PRO A 105 -12.56 -11.97 -8.60
N SER A 106 -12.45 -13.22 -9.03
CA SER A 106 -13.53 -13.88 -9.76
C SER A 106 -14.79 -13.90 -8.89
N ARG A 107 -15.94 -13.67 -9.49
CA ARG A 107 -17.21 -13.64 -8.77
C ARG A 107 -17.46 -14.95 -8.03
N GLY A 108 -17.97 -14.84 -6.81
CA GLY A 108 -18.24 -15.99 -5.95
C GLY A 108 -17.01 -16.52 -5.23
N ARG A 109 -15.86 -15.90 -5.39
CA ARG A 109 -14.63 -16.29 -4.70
C ARG A 109 -14.15 -15.15 -3.79
N GLN A 110 -14.27 -15.35 -2.48
CA GLN A 110 -13.78 -14.37 -1.53
C GLN A 110 -12.28 -14.49 -1.37
N HIS A 111 -11.60 -13.37 -1.57
CA HIS A 111 -10.17 -13.24 -1.28
C HIS A 111 -9.96 -12.31 -0.10
N LEU A 112 -8.78 -12.38 0.48
CA LEU A 112 -8.32 -11.46 1.52
C LEU A 112 -7.20 -10.61 0.95
N TYR A 113 -7.25 -9.33 1.25
CA TYR A 113 -6.26 -8.35 0.79
C TYR A 113 -5.68 -7.63 1.98
N ARG A 114 -4.39 -7.39 1.95
CA ARG A 114 -3.69 -6.76 3.06
C ARG A 114 -2.98 -5.50 2.60
N PHE A 115 -3.33 -4.38 3.24
CA PHE A 115 -2.49 -3.19 3.21
C PHE A 115 -1.42 -3.35 4.29
N THR A 116 -0.17 -3.27 3.90
CA THR A 116 0.96 -3.15 4.85
C THR A 116 1.58 -1.78 4.67
N MET A 117 1.73 -1.05 5.79
CA MET A 117 2.38 0.25 5.77
C MET A 117 3.67 0.16 6.56
N TYR A 118 4.73 0.74 6.01
CA TYR A 118 6.05 0.83 6.64
C TYR A 118 6.43 2.29 6.84
N ALA A 119 6.99 2.59 8.01
CA ALA A 119 7.70 3.86 8.22
C ALA A 119 9.20 3.57 8.10
N LEU A 120 9.90 4.41 7.37
CA LEU A 120 11.32 4.27 7.10
C LEU A 120 12.07 5.52 7.57
N ASP A 121 13.33 5.34 7.98
CA ASP A 121 14.15 6.43 8.48
C ASP A 121 14.85 7.23 7.38
N ARG A 122 14.58 6.92 6.11
CA ARG A 122 15.17 7.62 4.96
C ARG A 122 14.37 7.41 3.69
N GLU A 123 14.67 8.21 2.71
CA GLU A 123 14.21 8.03 1.34
C GLU A 123 14.97 6.86 0.71
N ILE A 124 14.28 6.07 -0.11
CA ILE A 124 14.85 4.88 -0.73
C ILE A 124 15.23 5.18 -2.17
N GLY A 125 16.52 5.02 -2.48
CA GLY A 125 17.03 5.08 -3.84
C GLY A 125 16.92 3.69 -4.48
N LEU A 126 16.04 3.57 -5.46
CA LEU A 126 15.84 2.32 -6.19
C LEU A 126 15.94 2.61 -7.68
N THR A 127 16.93 2.02 -8.34
CA THR A 127 17.09 2.12 -9.78
C THR A 127 16.40 0.95 -10.48
N GLY A 128 15.97 1.19 -11.72
CA GLY A 128 15.25 0.17 -12.49
C GLY A 128 13.79 0.05 -12.08
N ILE A 129 13.18 -1.08 -12.40
CA ILE A 129 11.75 -1.31 -12.21
C ILE A 129 11.45 -1.65 -10.74
N PRO A 130 10.63 -0.85 -10.04
CA PRO A 130 10.32 -1.12 -8.64
C PRO A 130 9.30 -2.24 -8.49
N THR A 131 9.77 -3.45 -8.24
CA THR A 131 8.93 -4.56 -7.80
C THR A 131 8.94 -4.64 -6.28
N LYS A 132 7.96 -5.32 -5.70
CA LYS A 132 7.94 -5.55 -4.25
C LYS A 132 9.24 -6.21 -3.79
N SER A 133 9.69 -7.24 -4.50
CA SER A 133 10.90 -7.98 -4.15
C SER A 133 12.14 -7.09 -4.11
N ARG A 134 12.33 -6.25 -5.12
CA ARG A 134 13.45 -5.32 -5.17
C ARG A 134 13.35 -4.26 -4.08
N PHE A 135 12.15 -3.72 -3.89
CA PHE A 135 11.92 -2.73 -2.84
C PHE A 135 12.26 -3.31 -1.46
N MET A 136 11.73 -4.48 -1.12
CA MET A 136 11.99 -5.10 0.18
C MET A 136 13.47 -5.39 0.40
N LYS A 137 14.17 -5.83 -0.64
CA LYS A 137 15.61 -6.13 -0.56
C LYS A 137 16.43 -4.88 -0.24
N ILE A 138 16.07 -3.74 -0.80
CA ILE A 138 16.81 -2.48 -0.59
C ILE A 138 16.33 -1.77 0.68
N ALA A 139 15.03 -1.71 0.90
CA ALA A 139 14.42 -0.88 1.92
C ALA A 139 14.30 -1.55 3.29
N GLY A 140 14.32 -2.88 3.34
CA GLY A 140 14.00 -3.63 4.57
C GLY A 140 14.80 -3.20 5.79
N LYS A 141 16.10 -2.95 5.63
CA LYS A 141 16.98 -2.55 6.74
C LYS A 141 16.74 -1.12 7.25
N TYR A 142 15.94 -0.34 6.53
CA TYR A 142 15.62 1.05 6.89
C TYR A 142 14.21 1.19 7.47
N MET A 143 13.48 0.11 7.56
CA MET A 143 12.13 0.10 8.12
C MET A 143 12.21 0.15 9.65
N ILE A 144 11.47 1.10 10.25
CA ILE A 144 11.45 1.30 11.71
C ILE A 144 10.10 1.01 12.33
N GLN A 145 9.02 1.02 11.55
CA GLN A 145 7.69 0.65 12.00
C GLN A 145 6.96 -0.10 10.89
N GLN A 146 6.04 -0.97 11.29
CA GLN A 146 5.23 -1.75 10.35
C GLN A 146 3.85 -2.01 10.95
N GLY A 147 2.82 -1.91 10.13
CA GLY A 147 1.46 -2.29 10.52
C GLY A 147 0.68 -2.78 9.31
N SER A 148 -0.47 -3.41 9.55
CA SER A 148 -1.30 -3.91 8.45
C SER A 148 -2.78 -3.85 8.78
N ILE A 149 -3.58 -3.77 7.72
CA ILE A 149 -5.04 -3.86 7.76
C ILE A 149 -5.45 -4.87 6.70
N ILE A 150 -6.35 -5.78 7.06
CA ILE A 150 -6.87 -6.79 6.14
C ILE A 150 -8.32 -6.45 5.83
N GLY A 151 -8.67 -6.53 4.55
CA GLY A 151 -10.05 -6.44 4.08
C GLY A 151 -10.39 -7.63 3.21
N LYS A 152 -11.67 -7.94 3.10
CA LYS A 152 -12.15 -9.03 2.25
C LYS A 152 -12.95 -8.46 1.09
N TYR A 153 -12.98 -9.21 0.00
CA TYR A 153 -13.81 -8.86 -1.16
C TYR A 153 -14.13 -10.10 -1.96
N GLU A 154 -15.34 -10.12 -2.48
CA GLU A 154 -15.86 -11.26 -3.24
C GLU A 154 -16.29 -10.84 -4.64
#